data_11611367c6db12ecff7b84ba9f4a10a8
#
_entry.id   11611367c6db12ecff7b84ba9f4a10a8
#
_cell.length_a   1.000
_cell.length_b   1.000
_cell.length_c   1.000
_cell.angle_alpha   90.00
_cell.angle_beta   90.00
_cell.angle_gamma   90.00
#
_symmetry.space_group_name_H-M   'P 1'
#
loop_
_entity.id
_entity.type
_entity.pdbx_description
1 polymer ?
#
loop_
_entity_poly.entity_id
_entity_poly.type
_entity_poly.pdbx_seq_one_letter_code
_entity_poly.pdbx_strand_id
1 'polypeptide(L)'
;TFFTEYVREFDSADPYEVMAYLLEGIEGATAAPQVLELMYRLFEHTGDVYSRYSGMYRIVSAYSALENVERAEEIIRRLHETIGTITEPSIHAIMLSDLAGLMAGIDHVAARTYLNEAQEMLEFVDPEREAFVRKNLIYAARNLNAVNRQETDVDWAVEQVGRIEDPVEYVDALAAVFDMISEPAQRKEILSAMCHTVVSVPSPYIRLSMLFDVARFAENYGDEEEIDELLEGMEKTAGSIQIPFITAMTRQRMSRMLFSFYRKTGKPAVQQRAIDVVSTIDDDRIRYSMMVQLEQAMPQSWKNTVFGRILDCREKIRRGEYTTKDMVALDRTIRAAPDRAKRAIYYTELFLIARNAGQHELADRMLLCALDEARIIRPLSRRAFVLGDMACRIYAERYEDRSREILDMAVSEALNIRDTAVRDEVYDELDMSIRVVQEHWL
;
A
#
# COMPACT_ATOMS: atom_id res chain seq x y z
N THR A 1 14.27 -0.97 -33.94
CA THR A 1 15.73 -1.22 -33.73
C THR A 1 16.14 -1.00 -32.29
N PHE A 2 15.76 0.11 -31.64
CA PHE A 2 16.09 0.37 -30.24
C PHE A 2 15.52 -0.68 -29.28
N PHE A 3 14.27 -1.08 -29.46
CA PHE A 3 13.58 -2.06 -28.64
C PHE A 3 14.16 -3.48 -28.80
N THR A 4 14.58 -3.85 -29.99
CA THR A 4 15.16 -5.20 -30.26
C THR A 4 16.58 -5.33 -29.69
N GLU A 5 17.33 -4.25 -29.58
CA GLU A 5 18.63 -4.21 -28.91
C GLU A 5 18.44 -4.20 -27.39
N TYR A 6 17.47 -3.46 -26.88
CA TYR A 6 17.16 -3.38 -25.45
C TYR A 6 16.70 -4.72 -24.87
N VAL A 7 15.82 -5.45 -25.59
CA VAL A 7 15.37 -6.80 -25.16
C VAL A 7 16.51 -7.82 -25.17
N ARG A 8 17.56 -7.65 -26.00
CA ARG A 8 18.74 -8.55 -25.98
C ARG A 8 19.67 -8.29 -24.81
N GLU A 9 19.70 -7.10 -24.24
CA GLU A 9 20.47 -6.81 -23.02
C GLU A 9 19.79 -7.33 -21.75
N PHE A 10 18.49 -7.65 -21.80
CA PHE A 10 17.68 -8.18 -20.68
C PHE A 10 17.57 -9.70 -20.66
N ASP A 11 18.51 -10.45 -21.23
CA ASP A 11 18.55 -11.94 -21.22
C ASP A 11 18.56 -12.55 -19.79
N SER A 12 18.63 -11.72 -18.73
CA SER A 12 18.58 -12.11 -17.32
C SER A 12 17.46 -11.41 -16.50
N ALA A 13 16.72 -10.45 -17.06
CA ALA A 13 15.64 -9.77 -16.35
C ALA A 13 14.32 -10.50 -16.56
N ASP A 14 13.52 -10.57 -15.52
CA ASP A 14 12.15 -11.10 -15.59
C ASP A 14 11.38 -10.31 -16.68
N PRO A 15 10.81 -10.98 -17.70
CA PRO A 15 9.99 -10.34 -18.72
C PRO A 15 8.87 -9.46 -18.16
N TYR A 16 8.41 -9.73 -16.93
CA TYR A 16 7.40 -8.98 -16.22
C TYR A 16 7.87 -7.60 -15.75
N GLU A 17 9.09 -7.49 -15.19
CA GLU A 17 9.66 -6.20 -14.78
C GLU A 17 9.85 -5.28 -15.99
N VAL A 18 10.37 -5.82 -17.08
CA VAL A 18 10.53 -5.07 -18.34
C VAL A 18 9.20 -4.60 -18.87
N MET A 19 8.15 -5.42 -18.78
CA MET A 19 6.83 -5.08 -19.26
C MET A 19 6.13 -4.06 -18.36
N ALA A 20 6.22 -4.18 -17.04
CA ALA A 20 5.66 -3.20 -16.11
C ALA A 20 6.28 -1.82 -16.37
N TYR A 21 7.59 -1.75 -16.48
CA TYR A 21 8.33 -0.52 -16.79
C TYR A 21 7.93 0.10 -18.15
N LEU A 22 7.74 -0.73 -19.18
CA LEU A 22 7.32 -0.27 -20.50
C LEU A 22 5.87 0.21 -20.51
N LEU A 23 4.97 -0.44 -19.76
CA LEU A 23 3.56 -0.03 -19.66
C LEU A 23 3.41 1.30 -18.91
N GLU A 24 4.16 1.53 -17.84
CA GLU A 24 4.19 2.82 -17.13
C GLU A 24 4.68 3.97 -18.02
N GLY A 25 5.63 3.69 -18.94
CA GLY A 25 6.15 4.69 -19.89
C GLY A 25 5.27 4.95 -21.12
N ILE A 26 4.26 4.12 -21.36
CA ILE A 26 3.43 4.16 -22.56
C ILE A 26 2.12 4.94 -22.38
N GLU A 27 1.68 5.23 -21.16
CA GLU A 27 0.47 6.02 -20.90
C GLU A 27 0.54 7.38 -21.62
N GLY A 28 -0.24 7.49 -22.71
CA GLY A 28 -0.36 8.72 -23.51
C GLY A 28 0.55 8.82 -24.75
N ALA A 29 1.38 7.83 -25.08
CA ALA A 29 2.23 7.87 -26.27
C ALA A 29 1.50 7.42 -27.53
N THR A 30 1.64 8.16 -28.64
CA THR A 30 1.07 7.81 -29.96
C THR A 30 1.58 6.48 -30.53
N ALA A 31 2.67 5.95 -30.02
CA ALA A 31 3.27 4.66 -30.40
C ALA A 31 2.77 3.47 -29.53
N ALA A 32 1.91 3.71 -28.54
CA ALA A 32 1.42 2.69 -27.62
C ALA A 32 0.83 1.43 -28.30
N PRO A 33 -0.05 1.52 -29.33
CA PRO A 33 -0.59 0.33 -29.97
C PRO A 33 0.45 -0.55 -30.65
N GLN A 34 1.50 0.02 -31.22
CA GLN A 34 2.57 -0.72 -31.89
C GLN A 34 3.46 -1.48 -30.90
N VAL A 35 3.72 -0.86 -29.74
CA VAL A 35 4.50 -1.48 -28.67
C VAL A 35 3.68 -2.61 -28.03
N LEU A 36 2.39 -2.38 -27.77
CA LEU A 36 1.48 -3.41 -27.24
C LEU A 36 1.37 -4.61 -28.18
N GLU A 37 1.32 -4.39 -29.49
CA GLU A 37 1.29 -5.48 -30.47
C GLU A 37 2.59 -6.29 -30.49
N LEU A 38 3.75 -5.64 -30.30
CA LEU A 38 5.01 -6.33 -30.19
C LEU A 38 5.09 -7.16 -28.91
N MET A 39 4.64 -6.60 -27.76
CA MET A 39 4.55 -7.29 -26.49
C MET A 39 3.59 -8.49 -26.57
N TYR A 40 2.43 -8.31 -27.20
CA TYR A 40 1.47 -9.38 -27.43
C TYR A 40 2.13 -10.58 -28.14
N ARG A 41 2.86 -10.34 -29.25
CA ARG A 41 3.56 -11.40 -29.98
C ARG A 41 4.63 -12.11 -29.14
N LEU A 42 5.31 -11.39 -28.28
CA LEU A 42 6.30 -12.00 -27.36
C LEU A 42 5.61 -12.95 -26.38
N PHE A 43 4.48 -12.51 -25.74
CA PHE A 43 3.77 -13.34 -24.79
C PHE A 43 3.01 -14.51 -25.46
N GLU A 44 2.47 -14.32 -26.66
CA GLU A 44 1.80 -15.39 -27.42
C GLU A 44 2.72 -16.61 -27.63
N HIS A 45 4.04 -16.39 -27.74
CA HIS A 45 5.04 -17.44 -27.95
C HIS A 45 5.73 -17.91 -26.66
N THR A 46 5.35 -17.36 -25.48
CA THR A 46 5.92 -17.80 -24.20
C THR A 46 5.43 -19.21 -23.88
N GLY A 47 6.37 -20.11 -23.54
CA GLY A 47 6.07 -21.53 -23.31
C GLY A 47 5.29 -21.77 -22.02
N ASP A 48 5.52 -20.95 -20.98
CA ASP A 48 4.80 -21.03 -19.73
C ASP A 48 3.42 -20.40 -19.85
N VAL A 49 2.37 -21.18 -19.50
CA VAL A 49 0.96 -20.79 -19.63
C VAL A 49 0.62 -19.62 -18.69
N TYR A 50 1.18 -19.61 -17.49
CA TYR A 50 0.89 -18.58 -16.49
C TYR A 50 1.52 -17.24 -16.88
N SER A 51 2.76 -17.25 -17.30
CA SER A 51 3.45 -16.07 -17.82
C SER A 51 2.76 -15.51 -19.05
N ARG A 52 2.33 -16.38 -19.96
CA ARG A 52 1.56 -15.99 -21.14
C ARG A 52 0.26 -15.31 -20.74
N TYR A 53 -0.53 -15.93 -19.86
CA TYR A 53 -1.79 -15.38 -19.36
C TYR A 53 -1.59 -13.99 -18.73
N SER A 54 -0.73 -13.89 -17.75
CA SER A 54 -0.49 -12.64 -17.02
C SER A 54 -0.01 -11.51 -17.94
N GLY A 55 0.89 -11.82 -18.89
CA GLY A 55 1.34 -10.85 -19.89
C GLY A 55 0.22 -10.37 -20.80
N MET A 56 -0.56 -11.28 -21.35
CA MET A 56 -1.69 -10.95 -22.22
C MET A 56 -2.81 -10.21 -21.48
N TYR A 57 -3.09 -10.57 -20.21
CA TYR A 57 -4.05 -9.87 -19.36
C TYR A 57 -3.71 -8.38 -19.20
N ARG A 58 -2.46 -8.05 -18.91
CA ARG A 58 -2.00 -6.65 -18.81
C ARG A 58 -2.10 -5.90 -20.13
N ILE A 59 -1.82 -6.57 -21.25
CA ILE A 59 -1.98 -5.99 -22.60
C ILE A 59 -3.44 -5.68 -22.88
N VAL A 60 -4.38 -6.54 -22.49
CA VAL A 60 -5.83 -6.28 -22.60
C VAL A 60 -6.21 -5.04 -21.81
N SER A 61 -5.76 -4.94 -20.54
CA SER A 61 -6.02 -3.77 -19.70
C SER A 61 -5.52 -2.48 -20.37
N ALA A 62 -4.32 -2.51 -20.97
CA ALA A 62 -3.77 -1.37 -21.69
C ALA A 62 -4.56 -1.02 -22.95
N TYR A 63 -5.00 -2.00 -23.77
CA TYR A 63 -5.86 -1.75 -24.91
C TYR A 63 -7.24 -1.20 -24.52
N SER A 64 -7.80 -1.67 -23.40
CA SER A 64 -9.05 -1.15 -22.84
C SER A 64 -8.89 0.32 -22.42
N ALA A 65 -7.78 0.68 -21.76
CA ALA A 65 -7.46 2.07 -21.41
C ALA A 65 -7.26 2.97 -22.62
N LEU A 66 -6.83 2.42 -23.76
CA LEU A 66 -6.71 3.12 -25.05
C LEU A 66 -8.00 3.11 -25.88
N GLU A 67 -9.11 2.63 -25.31
CA GLU A 67 -10.42 2.51 -25.99
C GLU A 67 -10.38 1.62 -27.26
N ASN A 68 -9.38 0.76 -27.41
CA ASN A 68 -9.27 -0.19 -28.53
C ASN A 68 -9.98 -1.51 -28.17
N VAL A 69 -11.30 -1.43 -28.13
CA VAL A 69 -12.21 -2.51 -27.70
C VAL A 69 -12.07 -3.76 -28.57
N GLU A 70 -12.00 -3.60 -29.91
CA GLU A 70 -11.91 -4.74 -30.85
C GLU A 70 -10.66 -5.61 -30.58
N ARG A 71 -9.51 -4.96 -30.32
CA ARG A 71 -8.27 -5.68 -30.05
C ARG A 71 -8.26 -6.31 -28.67
N ALA A 72 -8.79 -5.61 -27.67
CA ALA A 72 -8.97 -6.17 -26.33
C ALA A 72 -9.83 -7.44 -26.37
N GLU A 73 -10.98 -7.41 -27.02
CA GLU A 73 -11.89 -8.55 -27.18
C GLU A 73 -11.22 -9.74 -27.88
N GLU A 74 -10.47 -9.51 -28.97
CA GLU A 74 -9.75 -10.57 -29.67
C GLU A 74 -8.74 -11.28 -28.76
N ILE A 75 -7.98 -10.51 -27.95
CA ILE A 75 -6.99 -11.08 -27.03
C ILE A 75 -7.68 -11.84 -25.90
N ILE A 76 -8.81 -11.33 -25.36
CA ILE A 76 -9.59 -12.01 -24.33
C ILE A 76 -10.07 -13.38 -24.82
N ARG A 77 -10.58 -13.48 -26.04
CA ARG A 77 -11.00 -14.76 -26.61
C ARG A 77 -9.84 -15.77 -26.68
N ARG A 78 -8.64 -15.34 -27.04
CA ARG A 78 -7.45 -16.20 -27.02
C ARG A 78 -7.00 -16.58 -25.62
N LEU A 79 -7.16 -15.67 -24.65
CA LEU A 79 -6.91 -15.97 -23.23
C LEU A 79 -7.88 -17.06 -22.75
N HIS A 80 -9.14 -16.98 -23.09
CA HIS A 80 -10.14 -18.01 -22.75
C HIS A 80 -9.76 -19.39 -23.32
N GLU A 81 -9.33 -19.46 -24.59
CA GLU A 81 -8.79 -20.70 -25.18
C GLU A 81 -7.58 -21.23 -24.40
N THR A 82 -6.70 -20.34 -23.93
CA THR A 82 -5.52 -20.69 -23.14
C THR A 82 -5.91 -21.23 -21.77
N ILE A 83 -6.89 -20.62 -21.09
CA ILE A 83 -7.43 -21.06 -19.79
C ILE A 83 -7.99 -22.48 -19.90
N GLY A 84 -8.67 -22.83 -20.99
CA GLY A 84 -9.19 -24.16 -21.24
C GLY A 84 -8.13 -25.29 -21.22
N THR A 85 -6.85 -24.94 -21.28
CA THR A 85 -5.73 -25.92 -21.14
C THR A 85 -5.27 -26.10 -19.70
N ILE A 86 -5.76 -25.31 -18.75
CA ILE A 86 -5.37 -25.36 -17.34
C ILE A 86 -6.23 -26.39 -16.61
N THR A 87 -5.56 -27.37 -16.00
CA THR A 87 -6.23 -28.47 -15.31
C THR A 87 -6.43 -28.24 -13.81
N GLU A 88 -5.80 -27.21 -13.24
CA GLU A 88 -5.92 -26.89 -11.81
C GLU A 88 -7.15 -25.99 -11.59
N PRO A 89 -8.20 -26.48 -10.86
CA PRO A 89 -9.51 -25.82 -10.80
C PRO A 89 -9.48 -24.43 -10.19
N SER A 90 -8.67 -24.21 -9.14
CA SER A 90 -8.59 -22.90 -8.47
C SER A 90 -8.03 -21.84 -9.40
N ILE A 91 -6.96 -22.17 -10.14
CA ILE A 91 -6.33 -21.25 -11.09
C ILE A 91 -7.28 -21.01 -12.28
N HIS A 92 -7.91 -22.05 -12.77
CA HIS A 92 -8.90 -21.95 -13.85
C HIS A 92 -10.03 -20.99 -13.47
N ALA A 93 -10.62 -21.17 -12.28
CA ALA A 93 -11.69 -20.30 -11.78
C ALA A 93 -11.25 -18.84 -11.62
N ILE A 94 -10.05 -18.59 -11.06
CA ILE A 94 -9.50 -17.22 -10.89
C ILE A 94 -9.31 -16.56 -12.27
N MET A 95 -8.68 -17.25 -13.21
CA MET A 95 -8.42 -16.69 -14.53
C MET A 95 -9.74 -16.40 -15.31
N LEU A 96 -10.75 -17.25 -15.19
CA LEU A 96 -12.07 -16.97 -15.75
C LEU A 96 -12.74 -15.76 -15.09
N SER A 97 -12.61 -15.62 -13.77
CA SER A 97 -13.15 -14.46 -13.04
C SER A 97 -12.47 -13.16 -13.45
N ASP A 98 -11.15 -13.19 -13.67
CA ASP A 98 -10.39 -12.05 -14.21
C ASP A 98 -10.88 -11.66 -15.61
N LEU A 99 -11.08 -12.66 -16.52
CA LEU A 99 -11.62 -12.40 -17.84
C LEU A 99 -13.04 -11.84 -17.79
N ALA A 100 -13.88 -12.33 -16.87
CA ALA A 100 -15.22 -11.79 -16.66
C ALA A 100 -15.14 -10.30 -16.27
N GLY A 101 -14.21 -9.94 -15.36
CA GLY A 101 -13.95 -8.57 -14.95
C GLY A 101 -13.50 -7.67 -16.10
N LEU A 102 -12.55 -8.12 -16.93
CA LEU A 102 -12.09 -7.38 -18.12
C LEU A 102 -13.19 -7.20 -19.16
N MET A 103 -13.99 -8.24 -19.38
CA MET A 103 -15.04 -8.26 -20.39
C MET A 103 -16.28 -7.47 -20.00
N ALA A 104 -16.46 -7.16 -18.69
CA ALA A 104 -17.66 -6.52 -18.15
C ALA A 104 -18.04 -5.22 -18.88
N GLY A 105 -17.05 -4.37 -19.21
CA GLY A 105 -17.22 -3.11 -19.95
C GLY A 105 -17.24 -3.26 -21.47
N ILE A 106 -16.95 -4.44 -22.02
CA ILE A 106 -16.83 -4.71 -23.46
C ILE A 106 -18.07 -5.47 -23.95
N ASP A 107 -18.29 -6.66 -23.42
CA ASP A 107 -19.43 -7.52 -23.72
C ASP A 107 -19.95 -8.17 -22.42
N HIS A 108 -21.02 -7.61 -21.90
CA HIS A 108 -21.61 -8.05 -20.64
C HIS A 108 -22.14 -9.50 -20.69
N VAL A 109 -22.58 -9.98 -21.87
CA VAL A 109 -23.09 -11.35 -22.04
C VAL A 109 -21.94 -12.35 -21.96
N ALA A 110 -20.85 -12.09 -22.66
CA ALA A 110 -19.63 -12.91 -22.58
C ALA A 110 -19.03 -12.89 -21.17
N ALA A 111 -18.96 -11.71 -20.53
CA ALA A 111 -18.50 -11.57 -19.14
C ALA A 111 -19.32 -12.44 -18.17
N ARG A 112 -20.64 -12.45 -18.33
CA ARG A 112 -21.54 -13.31 -17.55
C ARG A 112 -21.28 -14.79 -17.78
N THR A 113 -21.02 -15.18 -19.02
CA THR A 113 -20.69 -16.57 -19.36
C THR A 113 -19.40 -16.99 -18.65
N TYR A 114 -18.34 -16.19 -18.70
CA TYR A 114 -17.08 -16.49 -18.02
C TYR A 114 -17.24 -16.58 -16.49
N LEU A 115 -18.03 -15.69 -15.89
CA LEU A 115 -18.31 -15.75 -14.47
C LEU A 115 -19.07 -17.03 -14.08
N ASN A 116 -20.06 -17.46 -14.88
CA ASN A 116 -20.80 -18.70 -14.63
C ASN A 116 -19.88 -19.93 -14.74
N GLU A 117 -19.04 -19.99 -15.79
CA GLU A 117 -18.03 -21.05 -15.94
C GLU A 117 -17.09 -21.10 -14.71
N ALA A 118 -16.62 -19.93 -14.23
CA ALA A 118 -15.78 -19.85 -13.05
C ALA A 118 -16.51 -20.33 -11.76
N GLN A 119 -17.81 -20.04 -11.64
CA GLN A 119 -18.64 -20.52 -10.51
C GLN A 119 -18.81 -22.05 -10.53
N GLU A 120 -18.95 -22.67 -11.70
CA GLU A 120 -19.03 -24.12 -11.84
C GLU A 120 -17.72 -24.80 -11.36
N MET A 121 -16.59 -24.15 -11.51
CA MET A 121 -15.31 -24.68 -11.04
C MET A 121 -15.22 -24.76 -9.50
N LEU A 122 -16.01 -23.99 -8.74
CA LEU A 122 -15.98 -24.02 -7.27
C LEU A 122 -16.19 -25.40 -6.67
N GLU A 123 -16.95 -26.28 -7.33
CA GLU A 123 -17.18 -27.64 -6.87
C GLU A 123 -15.91 -28.52 -6.87
N PHE A 124 -14.89 -28.10 -7.62
CA PHE A 124 -13.65 -28.82 -7.80
C PHE A 124 -12.46 -28.15 -7.11
N VAL A 125 -12.67 -26.98 -6.49
CA VAL A 125 -11.60 -26.20 -5.82
C VAL A 125 -11.22 -26.87 -4.50
N ASP A 126 -9.91 -26.90 -4.22
CA ASP A 126 -9.39 -27.36 -2.93
C ASP A 126 -9.93 -26.45 -1.79
N PRO A 127 -10.45 -27.03 -0.68
CA PRO A 127 -10.96 -26.26 0.45
C PRO A 127 -9.99 -25.20 1.00
N GLU A 128 -8.68 -25.46 0.97
CA GLU A 128 -7.67 -24.49 1.42
C GLU A 128 -7.61 -23.22 0.55
N ARG A 129 -8.06 -23.31 -0.70
CA ARG A 129 -8.06 -22.19 -1.67
C ARG A 129 -9.44 -21.62 -1.94
N GLU A 130 -10.48 -22.26 -1.43
CA GLU A 130 -11.86 -21.92 -1.73
C GLU A 130 -12.21 -20.49 -1.34
N ALA A 131 -11.76 -20.00 -0.19
CA ALA A 131 -11.97 -18.64 0.29
C ALA A 131 -11.41 -17.61 -0.70
N PHE A 132 -10.17 -17.81 -1.14
CA PHE A 132 -9.51 -16.94 -2.11
C PHE A 132 -10.19 -16.92 -3.47
N VAL A 133 -10.63 -18.10 -3.98
CA VAL A 133 -11.35 -18.19 -5.24
C VAL A 133 -12.71 -17.50 -5.15
N ARG A 134 -13.49 -17.74 -4.06
CA ARG A 134 -14.79 -17.07 -3.82
C ARG A 134 -14.65 -15.55 -3.83
N LYS A 135 -13.63 -15.00 -3.15
CA LYS A 135 -13.35 -13.57 -3.17
C LYS A 135 -13.17 -13.05 -4.59
N ASN A 136 -12.34 -13.71 -5.42
CA ASN A 136 -12.10 -13.29 -6.80
C ASN A 136 -13.38 -13.31 -7.64
N LEU A 137 -14.23 -14.31 -7.46
CA LEU A 137 -15.54 -14.36 -8.12
C LEU A 137 -16.46 -13.21 -7.70
N ILE A 138 -16.44 -12.82 -6.42
CA ILE A 138 -17.21 -11.68 -5.90
C ILE A 138 -16.69 -10.37 -6.52
N TYR A 139 -15.37 -10.20 -6.69
CA TYR A 139 -14.80 -9.06 -7.40
C TYR A 139 -15.24 -8.99 -8.87
N ALA A 140 -15.28 -10.13 -9.56
CA ALA A 140 -15.80 -10.20 -10.93
C ALA A 140 -17.29 -9.81 -10.99
N ALA A 141 -18.11 -10.34 -10.06
CA ALA A 141 -19.53 -9.99 -9.95
C ALA A 141 -19.72 -8.49 -9.67
N ARG A 142 -18.89 -7.88 -8.81
CA ARG A 142 -18.88 -6.43 -8.58
C ARG A 142 -18.63 -5.66 -9.86
N ASN A 143 -17.63 -6.04 -10.65
CA ASN A 143 -17.31 -5.38 -11.90
C ASN A 143 -18.46 -5.48 -12.92
N LEU A 144 -19.10 -6.64 -13.01
CA LEU A 144 -20.30 -6.80 -13.84
C LEU A 144 -21.46 -5.92 -13.35
N ASN A 145 -21.71 -5.92 -12.05
CA ASN A 145 -22.77 -5.13 -11.43
C ASN A 145 -22.56 -3.61 -11.59
N ALA A 146 -21.31 -3.15 -11.64
CA ALA A 146 -20.98 -1.75 -11.90
C ALA A 146 -21.42 -1.28 -13.28
N VAL A 147 -21.40 -2.17 -14.28
CA VAL A 147 -21.81 -1.88 -15.67
C VAL A 147 -23.31 -2.08 -15.86
N ASN A 148 -23.86 -3.17 -15.32
CA ASN A 148 -25.26 -3.52 -15.47
C ASN A 148 -25.81 -4.07 -14.14
N ARG A 149 -26.40 -3.20 -13.35
CA ARG A 149 -26.91 -3.49 -12.01
C ARG A 149 -27.97 -4.60 -12.03
N GLN A 150 -27.70 -5.68 -11.31
CA GLN A 150 -28.63 -6.78 -11.09
C GLN A 150 -28.68 -7.14 -9.61
N GLU A 151 -29.86 -7.11 -8.99
CA GLU A 151 -30.05 -7.50 -7.58
C GLU A 151 -29.60 -8.94 -7.33
N THR A 152 -29.80 -9.85 -8.28
CA THR A 152 -29.36 -11.23 -8.19
C THR A 152 -27.86 -11.41 -8.01
N ASP A 153 -27.05 -10.47 -8.52
CA ASP A 153 -25.59 -10.51 -8.33
C ASP A 153 -25.22 -10.11 -6.90
N VAL A 154 -25.94 -9.16 -6.34
CA VAL A 154 -25.75 -8.73 -4.94
C VAL A 154 -26.11 -9.87 -4.00
N ASP A 155 -27.29 -10.49 -4.18
CA ASP A 155 -27.75 -11.59 -3.34
C ASP A 155 -26.79 -12.77 -3.40
N TRP A 156 -26.33 -13.14 -4.60
CA TRP A 156 -25.34 -14.18 -4.79
C TRP A 156 -24.03 -13.84 -4.09
N ALA A 157 -23.50 -12.61 -4.27
CA ALA A 157 -22.25 -12.19 -3.66
C ALA A 157 -22.33 -12.23 -2.12
N VAL A 158 -23.43 -11.76 -1.53
CA VAL A 158 -23.69 -11.85 -0.07
C VAL A 158 -23.69 -13.30 0.41
N GLU A 159 -24.34 -14.20 -0.34
CA GLU A 159 -24.34 -15.63 0.00
C GLU A 159 -22.92 -16.22 -0.05
N GLN A 160 -22.10 -15.84 -1.06
CA GLN A 160 -20.73 -16.34 -1.18
C GLN A 160 -19.83 -15.83 -0.05
N VAL A 161 -19.97 -14.56 0.36
CA VAL A 161 -19.26 -14.00 1.52
C VAL A 161 -19.53 -14.83 2.77
N GLY A 162 -20.77 -15.22 3.02
CA GLY A 162 -21.15 -16.03 4.19
C GLY A 162 -20.50 -17.42 4.26
N ARG A 163 -19.82 -17.85 3.18
CA ARG A 163 -19.09 -19.13 3.11
C ARG A 163 -17.57 -18.97 3.27
N ILE A 164 -17.07 -17.74 3.42
CA ILE A 164 -15.64 -17.45 3.59
C ILE A 164 -15.32 -17.45 5.09
N GLU A 165 -14.45 -18.35 5.53
CA GLU A 165 -14.03 -18.45 6.93
C GLU A 165 -12.75 -17.68 7.24
N ASP A 166 -11.88 -17.49 6.23
CA ASP A 166 -10.64 -16.69 6.40
C ASP A 166 -10.97 -15.21 6.63
N PRO A 167 -10.54 -14.59 7.74
CA PRO A 167 -10.93 -13.22 8.08
C PRO A 167 -10.38 -12.17 7.10
N VAL A 168 -9.24 -12.43 6.44
CA VAL A 168 -8.66 -11.51 5.45
C VAL A 168 -9.52 -11.53 4.19
N GLU A 169 -9.76 -12.72 3.64
CA GLU A 169 -10.56 -12.90 2.44
C GLU A 169 -12.03 -12.47 2.66
N TYR A 170 -12.53 -12.65 3.89
CA TYR A 170 -13.88 -12.24 4.27
C TYR A 170 -14.05 -10.72 4.24
N VAL A 171 -13.12 -9.95 4.84
CA VAL A 171 -13.19 -8.48 4.84
C VAL A 171 -13.01 -7.93 3.44
N ASP A 172 -12.09 -8.47 2.65
CA ASP A 172 -11.89 -8.08 1.25
C ASP A 172 -13.16 -8.33 0.41
N ALA A 173 -13.79 -9.48 0.59
CA ALA A 173 -15.04 -9.81 -0.10
C ALA A 173 -16.19 -8.88 0.34
N LEU A 174 -16.30 -8.55 1.64
CA LEU A 174 -17.26 -7.57 2.13
C LEU A 174 -17.04 -6.18 1.51
N ALA A 175 -15.79 -5.75 1.32
CA ALA A 175 -15.49 -4.49 0.65
C ALA A 175 -16.02 -4.46 -0.80
N ALA A 176 -15.88 -5.57 -1.53
CA ALA A 176 -16.43 -5.69 -2.88
C ALA A 176 -17.97 -5.65 -2.88
N VAL A 177 -18.63 -6.35 -1.94
CA VAL A 177 -20.09 -6.34 -1.81
C VAL A 177 -20.60 -4.96 -1.38
N PHE A 178 -19.86 -4.26 -0.51
CA PHE A 178 -20.20 -2.89 -0.10
C PHE A 178 -20.38 -1.94 -1.29
N ASP A 179 -19.51 -2.06 -2.31
CA ASP A 179 -19.60 -1.26 -3.53
C ASP A 179 -20.86 -1.60 -4.37
N MET A 180 -21.34 -2.84 -4.31
CA MET A 180 -22.51 -3.30 -5.05
C MET A 180 -23.83 -2.81 -4.42
N ILE A 181 -23.87 -2.59 -3.12
CA ILE A 181 -25.08 -2.25 -2.36
C ILE A 181 -25.37 -0.74 -2.46
N SER A 182 -26.65 -0.40 -2.64
CA SER A 182 -27.12 0.99 -2.66
C SER A 182 -27.81 1.39 -1.36
N GLU A 183 -28.41 0.43 -0.66
CA GLU A 183 -29.22 0.64 0.54
C GLU A 183 -28.31 1.04 1.71
N PRO A 184 -28.51 2.25 2.32
CA PRO A 184 -27.65 2.72 3.40
C PRO A 184 -27.65 1.83 4.64
N ALA A 185 -28.80 1.19 4.97
CA ALA A 185 -28.89 0.27 6.11
C ALA A 185 -28.03 -0.97 5.92
N GLN A 186 -28.08 -1.59 4.73
CA GLN A 186 -27.27 -2.75 4.40
C GLN A 186 -25.77 -2.41 4.35
N ARG A 187 -25.41 -1.22 3.81
CA ARG A 187 -24.01 -0.73 3.86
C ARG A 187 -23.51 -0.61 5.28
N LYS A 188 -24.34 -0.13 6.20
CA LYS A 188 -23.97 -0.02 7.61
C LYS A 188 -23.73 -1.40 8.23
N GLU A 189 -24.58 -2.37 7.96
CA GLU A 189 -24.41 -3.76 8.44
C GLU A 189 -23.10 -4.37 7.95
N ILE A 190 -22.77 -4.17 6.66
CA ILE A 190 -21.50 -4.65 6.10
C ILE A 190 -20.30 -3.94 6.74
N LEU A 191 -20.35 -2.63 6.90
CA LEU A 191 -19.28 -1.88 7.53
C LEU A 191 -19.04 -2.35 8.97
N SER A 192 -20.10 -2.55 9.75
CA SER A 192 -20.01 -3.09 11.10
C SER A 192 -19.38 -4.50 11.11
N ALA A 193 -19.76 -5.38 10.17
CA ALA A 193 -19.14 -6.70 10.01
C ALA A 193 -17.65 -6.59 9.66
N MET A 194 -17.25 -5.66 8.77
CA MET A 194 -15.84 -5.41 8.43
C MET A 194 -15.06 -4.95 9.67
N CYS A 195 -15.57 -3.96 10.41
CA CYS A 195 -14.93 -3.45 11.63
C CYS A 195 -14.71 -4.56 12.65
N HIS A 196 -15.73 -5.37 12.89
CA HIS A 196 -15.66 -6.46 13.87
C HIS A 196 -14.70 -7.57 13.46
N THR A 197 -14.62 -7.89 12.17
CA THR A 197 -13.78 -8.99 11.68
C THR A 197 -12.31 -8.58 11.59
N VAL A 198 -12.00 -7.38 11.12
CA VAL A 198 -10.61 -6.94 10.89
C VAL A 198 -9.75 -7.01 12.16
N VAL A 199 -10.32 -6.79 13.34
CA VAL A 199 -9.59 -6.84 14.60
C VAL A 199 -9.17 -8.27 14.98
N SER A 200 -9.77 -9.30 14.38
CA SER A 200 -9.44 -10.70 14.59
C SER A 200 -8.30 -11.22 13.70
N VAL A 201 -7.88 -10.46 12.69
CA VAL A 201 -6.78 -10.84 11.79
C VAL A 201 -5.49 -11.06 12.58
N PRO A 202 -4.84 -12.24 12.49
CA PRO A 202 -3.71 -12.59 13.35
C PRO A 202 -2.48 -11.71 13.16
N SER A 203 -2.06 -11.49 11.92
CA SER A 203 -0.88 -10.68 11.58
C SER A 203 -1.12 -9.20 11.90
N PRO A 204 -0.30 -8.54 12.74
CA PRO A 204 -0.48 -7.14 13.09
C PRO A 204 -0.35 -6.20 11.88
N TYR A 205 0.50 -6.52 10.92
CA TYR A 205 0.69 -5.71 9.72
C TYR A 205 -0.45 -5.85 8.71
N ILE A 206 -0.88 -7.09 8.44
CA ILE A 206 -2.05 -7.33 7.58
C ILE A 206 -3.28 -6.70 8.23
N ARG A 207 -3.47 -6.88 9.53
CA ARG A 207 -4.54 -6.23 10.28
C ARG A 207 -4.48 -4.72 10.17
N LEU A 208 -3.29 -4.10 10.28
CA LEU A 208 -3.14 -2.65 10.16
C LEU A 208 -3.48 -2.15 8.76
N SER A 209 -3.01 -2.83 7.70
CA SER A 209 -3.36 -2.54 6.31
C SER A 209 -4.88 -2.55 6.13
N MET A 210 -5.52 -3.63 6.55
CA MET A 210 -6.97 -3.77 6.45
C MET A 210 -7.74 -2.75 7.31
N LEU A 211 -7.25 -2.40 8.51
CA LEU A 211 -7.82 -1.33 9.32
C LEU A 211 -7.79 0.03 8.60
N PHE A 212 -6.72 0.31 7.85
CA PHE A 212 -6.64 1.52 7.05
C PHE A 212 -7.65 1.53 5.89
N ASP A 213 -7.85 0.38 5.24
CA ASP A 213 -8.84 0.25 4.18
C ASP A 213 -10.26 0.38 4.71
N VAL A 214 -10.61 -0.33 5.80
CA VAL A 214 -11.93 -0.23 6.44
C VAL A 214 -12.18 1.18 6.95
N ALA A 215 -11.18 1.88 7.48
CA ALA A 215 -11.30 3.26 7.91
C ALA A 215 -11.74 4.21 6.78
N ARG A 216 -11.38 3.94 5.50
CA ARG A 216 -11.84 4.73 4.34
C ARG A 216 -13.35 4.59 4.12
N PHE A 217 -13.92 3.43 4.38
CA PHE A 217 -15.37 3.24 4.36
C PHE A 217 -16.04 3.92 5.55
N ALA A 218 -15.49 3.76 6.76
CA ALA A 218 -16.01 4.36 7.97
C ALA A 218 -15.99 5.90 7.93
N GLU A 219 -14.98 6.51 7.34
CA GLU A 219 -14.92 7.96 7.11
C GLU A 219 -16.12 8.48 6.32
N ASN A 220 -16.68 7.68 5.41
CA ASN A 220 -17.78 8.08 4.55
C ASN A 220 -19.14 7.63 5.06
N TYR A 221 -19.25 6.49 5.69
CA TYR A 221 -20.52 5.81 5.98
C TYR A 221 -20.68 5.42 7.45
N GLY A 222 -19.59 5.39 8.23
CA GLY A 222 -19.61 5.01 9.64
C GLY A 222 -20.25 6.03 10.57
N ASP A 223 -20.69 5.55 11.70
CA ASP A 223 -21.08 6.36 12.85
C ASP A 223 -20.02 6.29 13.97
N GLU A 224 -20.39 6.72 15.19
CA GLU A 224 -19.45 6.82 16.31
C GLU A 224 -19.00 5.44 16.81
N GLU A 225 -19.82 4.41 16.68
CA GLU A 225 -19.52 3.05 17.13
C GLU A 225 -18.46 2.38 16.27
N GLU A 226 -18.62 2.39 14.95
CA GLU A 226 -17.62 1.85 14.00
C GLU A 226 -16.30 2.63 14.08
N ILE A 227 -16.36 3.94 14.23
CA ILE A 227 -15.16 4.77 14.40
C ILE A 227 -14.41 4.38 15.68
N ASP A 228 -15.11 4.17 16.80
CA ASP A 228 -14.49 3.82 18.07
C ASP A 228 -13.86 2.42 18.03
N GLU A 229 -14.52 1.45 17.42
CA GLU A 229 -13.98 0.09 17.23
C GLU A 229 -12.69 0.10 16.39
N LEU A 230 -12.67 0.85 15.29
CA LEU A 230 -11.48 0.98 14.45
C LEU A 230 -10.33 1.68 15.17
N LEU A 231 -10.62 2.74 15.95
CA LEU A 231 -9.59 3.45 16.74
C LEU A 231 -8.95 2.52 17.77
N GLU A 232 -9.76 1.73 18.47
CA GLU A 232 -9.25 0.74 19.44
C GLU A 232 -8.41 -0.33 18.74
N GLY A 233 -8.87 -0.86 17.62
CA GLY A 233 -8.14 -1.84 16.80
C GLY A 233 -6.80 -1.29 16.31
N MET A 234 -6.78 -0.05 15.80
CA MET A 234 -5.56 0.62 15.34
C MET A 234 -4.56 0.84 16.47
N GLU A 235 -5.00 1.37 17.63
CA GLU A 235 -4.10 1.65 18.76
C GLU A 235 -3.50 0.35 19.33
N LYS A 236 -4.33 -0.69 19.49
CA LYS A 236 -3.87 -2.01 19.94
C LYS A 236 -2.86 -2.62 18.96
N THR A 237 -3.12 -2.50 17.66
CA THR A 237 -2.22 -3.02 16.62
C THR A 237 -0.92 -2.24 16.57
N ALA A 238 -0.99 -0.90 16.59
CA ALA A 238 0.19 -0.03 16.62
C ALA A 238 1.10 -0.30 17.83
N GLY A 239 0.52 -0.66 18.98
CA GLY A 239 1.27 -1.02 20.17
C GLY A 239 2.10 -2.30 20.06
N SER A 240 1.83 -3.17 19.08
CA SER A 240 2.58 -4.39 18.81
C SER A 240 3.70 -4.22 17.76
N ILE A 241 3.76 -3.08 17.08
CA ILE A 241 4.72 -2.80 15.99
C ILE A 241 5.96 -2.08 16.54
N GLN A 242 7.15 -2.56 16.17
CA GLN A 242 8.42 -2.04 16.67
C GLN A 242 8.97 -0.86 15.83
N ILE A 243 8.44 -0.61 14.64
CA ILE A 243 8.87 0.49 13.77
C ILE A 243 8.12 1.78 14.16
N PRO A 244 8.79 2.78 14.77
CA PRO A 244 8.14 4.00 15.28
C PRO A 244 7.40 4.80 14.21
N PHE A 245 7.91 4.81 12.97
CA PHE A 245 7.27 5.50 11.85
C PHE A 245 5.88 4.94 11.55
N ILE A 246 5.72 3.60 11.57
CA ILE A 246 4.42 2.94 11.33
C ILE A 246 3.42 3.29 12.44
N THR A 247 3.87 3.26 13.70
CA THR A 247 3.03 3.67 14.84
C THR A 247 2.59 5.13 14.73
N ALA A 248 3.50 6.02 14.34
CA ALA A 248 3.18 7.43 14.12
C ALA A 248 2.22 7.64 12.95
N MET A 249 2.41 6.91 11.84
CA MET A 249 1.52 6.91 10.68
C MET A 249 0.12 6.40 11.05
N THR A 250 0.02 5.37 11.87
CA THR A 250 -1.26 4.85 12.37
C THR A 250 -2.01 5.92 13.16
N ARG A 251 -1.35 6.58 14.10
CA ARG A 251 -1.97 7.67 14.87
C ARG A 251 -2.33 8.88 14.01
N GLN A 252 -1.56 9.16 12.98
CA GLN A 252 -1.93 10.15 11.98
C GLN A 252 -3.23 9.78 11.29
N ARG A 253 -3.39 8.52 10.88
CA ARG A 253 -4.61 8.01 10.24
C ARG A 253 -5.82 8.10 11.18
N MET A 254 -5.65 7.69 12.44
CA MET A 254 -6.68 7.83 13.49
C MET A 254 -7.15 9.28 13.65
N SER A 255 -6.21 10.22 13.75
CA SER A 255 -6.55 11.63 13.88
C SER A 255 -7.27 12.18 12.66
N ARG A 256 -6.85 11.79 11.43
CA ARG A 256 -7.54 12.18 10.20
C ARG A 256 -8.97 11.66 10.13
N MET A 257 -9.19 10.41 10.51
CA MET A 257 -10.51 9.78 10.56
C MET A 257 -11.42 10.53 11.54
N LEU A 258 -10.95 10.81 12.76
CA LEU A 258 -11.69 11.60 13.75
C LEU A 258 -12.01 13.01 13.23
N PHE A 259 -11.06 13.67 12.57
CA PHE A 259 -11.27 15.00 12.03
C PHE A 259 -12.26 15.00 10.85
N SER A 260 -12.23 13.99 10.00
CA SER A 260 -13.23 13.78 8.95
C SER A 260 -14.62 13.59 9.56
N PHE A 261 -14.74 12.78 10.60
CA PHE A 261 -15.99 12.57 11.33
C PHE A 261 -16.48 13.83 12.06
N TYR A 262 -15.57 14.62 12.66
CA TYR A 262 -15.90 15.94 13.20
C TYR A 262 -16.49 16.87 12.14
N ARG A 263 -15.92 16.91 10.94
CA ARG A 263 -16.44 17.74 9.84
C ARG A 263 -17.89 17.39 9.46
N LYS A 264 -18.28 16.12 9.59
CA LYS A 264 -19.65 15.66 9.31
C LYS A 264 -20.61 15.99 10.47
N THR A 265 -20.16 15.78 11.70
CA THR A 265 -21.05 15.81 12.88
C THR A 265 -21.06 17.15 13.60
N GLY A 266 -20.01 17.97 13.44
CA GLY A 266 -19.82 19.23 14.18
C GLY A 266 -19.61 19.04 15.69
N LYS A 267 -19.40 17.81 16.19
CA LYS A 267 -19.24 17.50 17.61
C LYS A 267 -17.87 17.95 18.15
N PRO A 268 -17.76 18.97 19.03
CA PRO A 268 -16.47 19.44 19.55
C PRO A 268 -15.67 18.38 20.29
N ALA A 269 -16.34 17.41 20.94
CA ALA A 269 -15.68 16.30 21.63
C ALA A 269 -14.86 15.44 20.67
N VAL A 270 -15.34 15.22 19.43
CA VAL A 270 -14.61 14.46 18.40
C VAL A 270 -13.37 15.23 17.93
N GLN A 271 -13.48 16.57 17.78
CA GLN A 271 -12.32 17.40 17.46
C GLN A 271 -11.24 17.31 18.55
N GLN A 272 -11.67 17.37 19.81
CA GLN A 272 -10.73 17.25 20.93
C GLN A 272 -10.04 15.89 20.93
N ARG A 273 -10.76 14.79 20.69
CA ARG A 273 -10.17 13.45 20.54
C ARG A 273 -9.12 13.40 19.41
N ALA A 274 -9.37 14.04 18.27
CA ALA A 274 -8.39 14.11 17.19
C ALA A 274 -7.09 14.81 17.64
N ILE A 275 -7.21 15.91 18.39
CA ILE A 275 -6.08 16.66 18.95
C ILE A 275 -5.33 15.80 20.00
N ASP A 276 -6.06 15.08 20.83
CA ASP A 276 -5.48 14.21 21.86
C ASP A 276 -4.66 13.09 21.21
N VAL A 277 -5.17 12.45 20.16
CA VAL A 277 -4.41 11.46 19.37
C VAL A 277 -3.14 12.07 18.80
N VAL A 278 -3.18 13.28 18.21
CA VAL A 278 -1.99 13.96 17.68
C VAL A 278 -0.95 14.19 18.78
N SER A 279 -1.38 14.49 20.01
CA SER A 279 -0.46 14.72 21.12
C SER A 279 0.35 13.47 21.50
N THR A 280 -0.16 12.26 21.20
CA THR A 280 0.51 10.98 21.46
C THR A 280 1.49 10.56 20.36
N ILE A 281 1.50 11.25 19.22
CA ILE A 281 2.43 10.94 18.11
C ILE A 281 3.86 11.26 18.54
N ASP A 282 4.73 10.26 18.64
CA ASP A 282 6.14 10.45 19.05
C ASP A 282 7.03 10.90 17.88
N ASP A 283 6.49 10.94 16.66
CA ASP A 283 7.16 11.50 15.49
C ASP A 283 6.91 13.00 15.39
N ASP A 284 7.95 13.80 15.56
CA ASP A 284 7.85 15.25 15.56
C ASP A 284 7.37 15.83 14.23
N ARG A 285 7.76 15.21 13.09
CA ARG A 285 7.38 15.66 11.74
C ARG A 285 5.89 15.40 11.48
N ILE A 286 5.44 14.16 11.75
CA ILE A 286 4.04 13.78 11.56
C ILE A 286 3.16 14.61 12.50
N ARG A 287 3.54 14.72 13.78
CA ARG A 287 2.82 15.54 14.76
C ARG A 287 2.71 16.99 14.31
N TYR A 288 3.80 17.61 13.83
CA TYR A 288 3.79 18.97 13.29
C TYR A 288 2.81 19.11 12.12
N SER A 289 2.89 18.19 11.14
CA SER A 289 2.01 18.22 9.97
C SER A 289 0.53 18.15 10.38
N MET A 290 0.20 17.28 11.35
CA MET A 290 -1.16 17.15 11.85
C MET A 290 -1.64 18.38 12.62
N MET A 291 -0.81 18.99 13.47
CA MET A 291 -1.14 20.23 14.16
C MET A 291 -1.47 21.36 13.17
N VAL A 292 -0.70 21.46 12.09
CA VAL A 292 -0.97 22.44 11.02
C VAL A 292 -2.31 22.14 10.33
N GLN A 293 -2.59 20.86 10.01
CA GLN A 293 -3.84 20.46 9.36
C GLN A 293 -5.07 20.70 10.25
N LEU A 294 -4.92 20.55 11.56
CA LEU A 294 -5.97 20.82 12.56
C LEU A 294 -6.05 22.30 12.95
N GLU A 295 -5.31 23.17 12.29
CA GLU A 295 -5.25 24.62 12.57
C GLU A 295 -4.90 24.93 14.04
N GLN A 296 -4.15 24.02 14.69
CA GLN A 296 -3.74 24.19 16.07
C GLN A 296 -2.48 25.05 16.17
N ALA A 297 -2.45 25.94 17.15
CA ALA A 297 -1.27 26.73 17.44
C ALA A 297 -0.12 25.85 17.93
N MET A 298 1.02 25.96 17.28
CA MET A 298 2.24 25.23 17.71
C MET A 298 2.68 25.72 19.10
N PRO A 299 2.94 24.81 20.05
CA PRO A 299 3.45 25.21 21.34
C PRO A 299 4.78 26.00 21.22
N GLN A 300 4.90 27.12 21.91
CA GLN A 300 6.10 27.96 21.86
C GLN A 300 7.38 27.18 22.26
N SER A 301 7.23 26.17 23.11
CA SER A 301 8.29 25.26 23.50
C SER A 301 8.95 24.50 22.36
N TRP A 302 8.24 24.28 21.25
CA TRP A 302 8.76 23.56 20.08
C TRP A 302 9.93 24.27 19.39
N LYS A 303 9.95 25.59 19.38
CA LYS A 303 11.04 26.37 18.80
C LYS A 303 12.40 26.04 19.40
N ASN A 304 12.42 25.57 20.63
CA ASN A 304 13.61 25.21 21.38
C ASN A 304 14.00 23.72 21.27
N THR A 305 13.15 22.90 20.62
CA THR A 305 13.44 21.48 20.38
C THR A 305 14.42 21.30 19.21
N VAL A 306 15.03 20.10 19.10
CA VAL A 306 15.85 19.74 17.95
C VAL A 306 15.02 19.86 16.66
N PHE A 307 13.78 19.35 16.71
CA PHE A 307 12.90 19.40 15.54
C PHE A 307 12.48 20.83 15.16
N GLY A 308 12.20 21.70 16.12
CA GLY A 308 11.92 23.12 15.84
C GLY A 308 13.08 23.82 15.11
N ARG A 309 14.32 23.48 15.45
CA ARG A 309 15.51 23.97 14.73
C ARG A 309 15.68 23.35 13.35
N ILE A 310 15.26 22.09 13.17
CA ILE A 310 15.20 21.44 11.85
C ILE A 310 14.19 22.18 10.95
N LEU A 311 13.02 22.56 11.47
CA LEU A 311 12.03 23.33 10.73
C LEU A 311 12.54 24.72 10.34
N ASP A 312 13.24 25.43 11.24
CA ASP A 312 13.88 26.72 10.93
C ASP A 312 14.93 26.55 9.82
N CYS A 313 15.73 25.50 9.92
CA CYS A 313 16.69 25.13 8.89
C CYS A 313 16.02 24.84 7.54
N ARG A 314 14.91 24.09 7.52
CA ARG A 314 14.13 23.81 6.30
C ARG A 314 13.71 25.11 5.62
N GLU A 315 13.20 26.08 6.38
CA GLU A 315 12.76 27.36 5.82
C GLU A 315 13.93 28.17 5.26
N LYS A 316 15.09 28.16 5.93
CA LYS A 316 16.31 28.78 5.41
C LYS A 316 16.82 28.12 4.13
N ILE A 317 16.81 26.79 4.07
CA ILE A 317 17.19 26.03 2.88
C ILE A 317 16.26 26.41 1.71
N ARG A 318 14.93 26.42 1.94
CA ARG A 318 13.96 26.79 0.92
C ARG A 318 14.13 28.20 0.37
N ARG A 319 14.59 29.16 1.22
CA ARG A 319 14.86 30.52 0.83
C ARG A 319 16.26 30.75 0.23
N GLY A 320 17.12 29.73 0.22
CA GLY A 320 18.52 29.88 -0.20
C GLY A 320 19.39 30.64 0.80
N GLU A 321 18.92 30.84 2.04
CA GLU A 321 19.59 31.60 3.10
C GLU A 321 20.45 30.73 4.03
N TYR A 322 20.46 29.42 3.80
CA TYR A 322 21.14 28.45 4.64
C TYR A 322 22.66 28.56 4.56
N THR A 323 23.32 28.61 5.69
CA THR A 323 24.79 28.81 5.78
C THR A 323 25.49 27.63 6.47
N THR A 324 26.80 27.50 6.27
CA THR A 324 27.64 26.54 6.98
C THR A 324 27.55 26.72 8.52
N LYS A 325 27.31 27.93 9.01
CA LYS A 325 27.14 28.18 10.45
C LYS A 325 25.86 27.56 10.98
N ASP A 326 24.77 27.66 10.21
CA ASP A 326 23.47 27.00 10.55
C ASP A 326 23.65 25.49 10.64
N MET A 327 24.40 24.90 9.69
CA MET A 327 24.72 23.49 9.70
C MET A 327 25.46 23.06 10.97
N VAL A 328 26.55 23.76 11.31
CA VAL A 328 27.35 23.45 12.50
C VAL A 328 26.53 23.58 13.79
N ALA A 329 25.68 24.61 13.86
CA ALA A 329 24.80 24.83 15.01
C ALA A 329 23.77 23.70 15.16
N LEU A 330 23.17 23.27 14.03
CA LEU A 330 22.18 22.19 14.01
C LEU A 330 22.81 20.83 14.30
N ASP A 331 23.95 20.50 13.67
CA ASP A 331 24.72 19.28 13.97
C ASP A 331 25.05 19.17 15.48
N ARG A 332 25.53 20.26 16.08
CA ARG A 332 25.79 20.29 17.53
C ARG A 332 24.52 20.02 18.35
N THR A 333 23.38 20.55 17.91
CA THR A 333 22.11 20.35 18.60
C THR A 333 21.64 18.89 18.48
N ILE A 334 21.75 18.28 17.28
CA ILE A 334 21.38 16.88 17.08
C ILE A 334 22.29 15.95 17.91
N ARG A 335 23.61 16.20 17.90
CA ARG A 335 24.58 15.43 18.70
C ARG A 335 24.36 15.53 20.20
N ALA A 336 23.76 16.60 20.68
CA ALA A 336 23.38 16.75 22.08
C ALA A 336 22.15 15.94 22.48
N ALA A 337 21.35 15.43 21.54
CA ALA A 337 20.25 14.55 21.84
C ALA A 337 20.78 13.22 22.43
N PRO A 338 20.21 12.72 23.56
CA PRO A 338 20.77 11.58 24.26
C PRO A 338 20.61 10.25 23.51
N ASP A 339 19.52 10.09 22.75
CA ASP A 339 19.21 8.86 22.04
C ASP A 339 19.79 8.86 20.61
N ARG A 340 20.62 7.84 20.32
CA ARG A 340 21.22 7.65 18.99
C ARG A 340 20.19 7.35 17.91
N ALA A 341 19.15 6.62 18.23
CA ALA A 341 18.06 6.34 17.28
C ALA A 341 17.39 7.66 16.85
N LYS A 342 17.06 8.54 17.81
CA LYS A 342 16.51 9.87 17.49
C LYS A 342 17.49 10.71 16.71
N ARG A 343 18.82 10.63 16.98
CA ARG A 343 19.82 11.36 16.17
C ARG A 343 19.84 10.88 14.73
N ALA A 344 19.84 9.56 14.51
CA ALA A 344 19.76 8.97 13.16
C ALA A 344 18.51 9.49 12.40
N ILE A 345 17.36 9.48 13.06
CA ILE A 345 16.10 9.98 12.46
C ILE A 345 16.17 11.49 12.17
N TYR A 346 16.71 12.32 13.05
CA TYR A 346 16.86 13.76 12.78
C TYR A 346 17.80 14.04 11.59
N TYR A 347 18.88 13.28 11.43
CA TYR A 347 19.73 13.39 10.24
C TYR A 347 19.02 12.89 8.97
N THR A 348 18.15 11.86 9.07
CA THR A 348 17.31 11.43 7.96
C THR A 348 16.32 12.51 7.56
N GLU A 349 15.69 13.22 8.50
CA GLU A 349 14.84 14.37 8.19
C GLU A 349 15.61 15.49 7.48
N LEU A 350 16.84 15.77 7.88
CA LEU A 350 17.69 16.75 7.19
C LEU A 350 18.09 16.30 5.77
N PHE A 351 18.35 14.99 5.60
CA PHE A 351 18.57 14.42 4.27
C PHE A 351 17.37 14.71 3.35
N LEU A 352 16.15 14.40 3.81
CA LEU A 352 14.92 14.60 3.06
C LEU A 352 14.70 16.10 2.73
N ILE A 353 14.90 16.98 3.70
CA ILE A 353 14.77 18.43 3.51
C ILE A 353 15.77 18.93 2.46
N ALA A 354 17.04 18.54 2.57
CA ALA A 354 18.09 18.95 1.65
C ALA A 354 17.84 18.38 0.23
N ARG A 355 17.39 17.13 0.15
CA ARG A 355 17.08 16.46 -1.12
C ARG A 355 15.93 17.17 -1.84
N ASN A 356 14.83 17.45 -1.14
CA ASN A 356 13.67 18.16 -1.65
C ASN A 356 13.99 19.61 -2.09
N ALA A 357 15.04 20.19 -1.52
CA ALA A 357 15.55 21.52 -1.91
C ALA A 357 16.61 21.47 -3.04
N GLY A 358 16.91 20.30 -3.61
CA GLY A 358 17.93 20.15 -4.66
C GLY A 358 19.37 20.23 -4.18
N GLN A 359 19.61 20.20 -2.85
CA GLN A 359 20.96 20.32 -2.27
C GLN A 359 21.59 18.93 -2.06
N HIS A 360 21.95 18.28 -3.16
CA HIS A 360 22.37 16.88 -3.18
C HIS A 360 23.59 16.57 -2.31
N GLU A 361 24.65 17.41 -2.37
CA GLU A 361 25.85 17.20 -1.53
C GLU A 361 25.54 17.32 -0.03
N LEU A 362 24.64 18.21 0.35
CA LEU A 362 24.20 18.34 1.73
C LEU A 362 23.39 17.12 2.14
N ALA A 363 22.47 16.68 1.30
CA ALA A 363 21.66 15.49 1.53
C ALA A 363 22.53 14.25 1.76
N ASP A 364 23.49 13.99 0.88
CA ASP A 364 24.37 12.82 1.00
C ASP A 364 25.17 12.84 2.31
N ARG A 365 25.67 14.03 2.71
CA ARG A 365 26.35 14.17 4.02
C ARG A 365 25.42 13.89 5.20
N MET A 366 24.17 14.34 5.13
CA MET A 366 23.20 14.07 6.22
C MET A 366 22.85 12.60 6.31
N LEU A 367 22.68 11.92 5.18
CA LEU A 367 22.45 10.48 5.16
C LEU A 367 23.64 9.71 5.75
N LEU A 368 24.87 10.08 5.43
CA LEU A 368 26.07 9.48 6.04
C LEU A 368 26.08 9.67 7.56
N CYS A 369 25.74 10.87 8.07
CA CYS A 369 25.63 11.10 9.52
C CYS A 369 24.54 10.22 10.16
N ALA A 370 23.40 10.05 9.48
CA ALA A 370 22.32 9.17 9.96
C ALA A 370 22.80 7.72 10.07
N LEU A 371 23.46 7.22 9.04
CA LEU A 371 23.99 5.85 9.00
C LEU A 371 25.11 5.65 10.05
N ASP A 372 25.97 6.63 10.27
CA ASP A 372 27.02 6.55 11.31
C ASP A 372 26.41 6.46 12.72
N GLU A 373 25.36 7.22 13.01
CA GLU A 373 24.64 7.09 14.28
C GLU A 373 23.95 5.72 14.40
N ALA A 374 23.32 5.21 13.33
CA ALA A 374 22.66 3.91 13.31
C ALA A 374 23.65 2.75 13.54
N ARG A 375 24.83 2.76 12.91
CA ARG A 375 25.85 1.69 13.01
C ARG A 375 26.32 1.41 14.43
N ILE A 376 26.25 2.38 15.33
CA ILE A 376 26.72 2.26 16.72
C ILE A 376 25.63 1.73 17.64
N ILE A 377 24.39 1.67 17.21
CA ILE A 377 23.25 1.20 18.02
C ILE A 377 23.42 -0.28 18.37
N ARG A 378 23.08 -0.63 19.62
CA ARG A 378 23.02 -1.99 20.13
C ARG A 378 21.70 -2.20 20.86
N PRO A 379 21.12 -3.40 20.84
CA PRO A 379 21.50 -4.61 20.10
C PRO A 379 21.27 -4.52 18.59
N LEU A 380 21.64 -5.57 17.84
CA LEU A 380 21.49 -5.62 16.36
C LEU A 380 20.02 -5.47 15.93
N SER A 381 19.08 -6.07 16.64
CA SER A 381 17.64 -5.92 16.39
C SER A 381 17.19 -4.45 16.43
N ARG A 382 17.60 -3.71 17.46
CA ARG A 382 17.29 -2.27 17.55
C ARG A 382 17.93 -1.47 16.40
N ARG A 383 19.14 -1.85 15.97
CA ARG A 383 19.79 -1.23 14.81
C ARG A 383 19.01 -1.49 13.54
N ALA A 384 18.61 -2.74 13.31
CA ALA A 384 17.80 -3.13 12.16
C ALA A 384 16.48 -2.34 12.12
N PHE A 385 15.77 -2.22 13.24
CA PHE A 385 14.54 -1.42 13.31
C PHE A 385 14.75 0.07 13.05
N VAL A 386 15.86 0.67 13.51
CA VAL A 386 16.16 2.08 13.18
C VAL A 386 16.47 2.27 11.71
N LEU A 387 17.19 1.35 11.09
CA LEU A 387 17.43 1.38 9.64
C LEU A 387 16.11 1.16 8.86
N GLY A 388 15.25 0.26 9.31
CA GLY A 388 13.91 0.06 8.75
C GLY A 388 13.04 1.33 8.86
N ASP A 389 13.05 2.00 10.00
CA ASP A 389 12.35 3.28 10.21
C ASP A 389 12.87 4.37 9.25
N MET A 390 14.20 4.46 9.07
CA MET A 390 14.81 5.36 8.08
C MET A 390 14.38 5.02 6.65
N ALA A 391 14.37 3.74 6.27
CA ALA A 391 13.94 3.27 4.97
C ALA A 391 12.48 3.64 4.69
N CYS A 392 11.56 3.38 5.63
CA CYS A 392 10.14 3.73 5.53
C CYS A 392 9.93 5.24 5.31
N ARG A 393 10.66 6.09 6.05
CA ARG A 393 10.59 7.55 5.90
C ARG A 393 11.05 8.03 4.53
N ILE A 394 12.15 7.46 4.03
CA ILE A 394 12.74 7.79 2.74
C ILE A 394 11.81 7.31 1.61
N TYR A 395 11.21 6.13 1.76
CA TYR A 395 10.21 5.62 0.83
C TYR A 395 8.97 6.52 0.76
N ALA A 396 8.46 6.95 1.90
CA ALA A 396 7.32 7.85 2.01
C ALA A 396 7.51 9.20 1.28
N GLU A 397 8.75 9.60 1.00
CA GLU A 397 9.11 10.78 0.20
C GLU A 397 9.49 10.42 -1.25
N ARG A 398 9.18 9.20 -1.70
CA ARG A 398 9.40 8.71 -3.07
C ARG A 398 10.86 8.58 -3.49
N TYR A 399 11.77 8.36 -2.56
CA TYR A 399 13.18 8.06 -2.83
C TYR A 399 13.43 6.54 -2.73
N GLU A 400 12.80 5.78 -3.61
CA GLU A 400 12.71 4.31 -3.58
C GLU A 400 14.09 3.64 -3.59
N ASP A 401 15.00 4.04 -4.48
CA ASP A 401 16.34 3.45 -4.56
C ASP A 401 17.11 3.59 -3.25
N ARG A 402 17.08 4.78 -2.64
CA ARG A 402 17.74 5.02 -1.36
C ARG A 402 17.06 4.30 -0.20
N SER A 403 15.74 4.20 -0.23
CA SER A 403 14.99 3.40 0.73
C SER A 403 15.40 1.93 0.66
N ARG A 404 15.49 1.37 -0.55
CA ARG A 404 15.90 -0.02 -0.79
C ARG A 404 17.32 -0.29 -0.28
N GLU A 405 18.28 0.57 -0.59
CA GLU A 405 19.66 0.46 -0.08
C GLU A 405 19.71 0.39 1.46
N ILE A 406 18.92 1.21 2.14
CA ILE A 406 18.89 1.23 3.61
C ILE A 406 18.14 0.03 4.17
N LEU A 407 17.08 -0.41 3.51
CA LEU A 407 16.36 -1.63 3.87
C LEU A 407 17.25 -2.87 3.74
N ASP A 408 18.05 -2.98 2.69
CA ASP A 408 19.04 -4.04 2.50
C ASP A 408 20.07 -4.05 3.65
N MET A 409 20.49 -2.87 4.09
CA MET A 409 21.34 -2.76 5.28
C MET A 409 20.62 -3.23 6.55
N ALA A 410 19.35 -2.90 6.74
CA ALA A 410 18.55 -3.35 7.88
C ALA A 410 18.41 -4.88 7.89
N VAL A 411 18.11 -5.47 6.74
CA VAL A 411 18.02 -6.92 6.54
C VAL A 411 19.38 -7.59 6.82
N SER A 412 20.47 -7.01 6.32
CA SER A 412 21.82 -7.52 6.61
C SER A 412 22.14 -7.54 8.11
N GLU A 413 21.74 -6.51 8.85
CA GLU A 413 21.89 -6.49 10.32
C GLU A 413 21.00 -7.53 11.01
N ALA A 414 19.77 -7.72 10.53
CA ALA A 414 18.86 -8.76 11.03
C ALA A 414 19.45 -10.17 10.82
N LEU A 415 20.00 -10.47 9.66
CA LEU A 415 20.65 -11.75 9.35
C LEU A 415 21.85 -12.06 10.26
N ASN A 416 22.50 -11.06 10.86
CA ASN A 416 23.59 -11.21 11.81
C ASN A 416 23.11 -11.46 13.25
N ILE A 417 21.81 -11.49 13.52
CA ILE A 417 21.25 -11.84 14.84
C ILE A 417 21.41 -13.35 15.05
N ARG A 418 22.04 -13.73 16.19
CA ARG A 418 22.33 -15.13 16.50
C ARG A 418 21.11 -15.94 16.89
N ASP A 419 20.19 -15.32 17.60
CA ASP A 419 18.91 -15.93 17.97
C ASP A 419 18.01 -15.99 16.72
N THR A 420 17.69 -17.21 16.27
CA THR A 420 16.93 -17.42 15.05
C THR A 420 15.50 -16.90 15.16
N ALA A 421 14.85 -17.07 16.30
CA ALA A 421 13.49 -16.59 16.50
C ALA A 421 13.43 -15.06 16.46
N VAL A 422 14.36 -14.38 17.13
CA VAL A 422 14.46 -12.91 17.08
C VAL A 422 14.84 -12.42 15.69
N ARG A 423 15.72 -13.14 15.01
CA ARG A 423 16.11 -12.80 13.62
C ARG A 423 14.93 -12.86 12.68
N ASP A 424 14.17 -13.96 12.73
CA ASP A 424 13.04 -14.19 11.82
C ASP A 424 11.91 -13.18 12.12
N GLU A 425 11.63 -12.88 13.38
CA GLU A 425 10.72 -11.81 13.81
C GLU A 425 11.14 -10.43 13.25
N VAL A 426 12.41 -10.06 13.39
CA VAL A 426 12.91 -8.76 12.87
C VAL A 426 12.83 -8.70 11.35
N TYR A 427 13.15 -9.80 10.67
CA TYR A 427 13.07 -9.88 9.20
C TYR A 427 11.64 -9.68 8.71
N ASP A 428 10.69 -10.43 9.27
CA ASP A 428 9.28 -10.34 8.91
C ASP A 428 8.72 -8.94 9.17
N GLU A 429 9.12 -8.32 10.27
CA GLU A 429 8.68 -6.97 10.62
C GLU A 429 9.23 -5.91 9.64
N LEU A 430 10.48 -6.03 9.19
CA LEU A 430 11.06 -5.14 8.19
C LEU A 430 10.34 -5.24 6.84
N ASP A 431 10.13 -6.46 6.33
CA ASP A 431 9.44 -6.71 5.05
C ASP A 431 8.01 -6.16 5.09
N MET A 432 7.27 -6.48 6.14
CA MET A 432 5.88 -6.03 6.27
C MET A 432 5.76 -4.51 6.46
N SER A 433 6.71 -3.87 7.15
CA SER A 433 6.70 -2.43 7.38
C SER A 433 6.76 -1.64 6.07
N ILE A 434 7.63 -2.06 5.15
CA ILE A 434 7.75 -1.37 3.86
C ILE A 434 6.49 -1.55 3.02
N ARG A 435 5.86 -2.73 3.06
CA ARG A 435 4.60 -3.00 2.35
C ARG A 435 3.48 -2.08 2.83
N VAL A 436 3.31 -1.93 4.15
CA VAL A 436 2.30 -1.01 4.71
C VAL A 436 2.52 0.44 4.24
N VAL A 437 3.78 0.89 4.15
CA VAL A 437 4.08 2.23 3.65
C VAL A 437 3.79 2.34 2.14
N GLN A 438 4.10 1.31 1.36
CA GLN A 438 3.79 1.23 -0.06
C GLN A 438 2.29 1.34 -0.34
N GLU A 439 1.48 0.63 0.42
CA GLU A 439 0.04 0.52 0.19
C GLU A 439 -0.74 1.75 0.68
N HIS A 440 -0.30 2.41 1.76
CA HIS A 440 -1.14 3.39 2.46
C HIS A 440 -0.56 4.80 2.56
N TRP A 441 0.70 5.03 2.20
CA TRP A 441 1.29 6.36 2.30
C TRP A 441 1.34 7.11 0.95
N LEU A 442 1.48 6.42 -0.16
CA LEU A 442 1.53 6.99 -1.52
C LEU A 442 0.15 7.25 -2.10
#